data_bcb33392bb4f9ad7fa8110d73ff280a5
#
_entry.id   bcb33392bb4f9ad7fa8110d73ff280a5
#
_cell.length_a   1.000
_cell.length_b   1.000
_cell.length_c   1.000
_cell.angle_alpha   90.00
_cell.angle_beta   90.00
_cell.angle_gamma   90.00
#
_symmetry.space_group_name_H-M   'P 1'
#
loop_
_entity.id
_entity.type
_entity.pdbx_description
1 polymer ?
#
loop_
_entity_poly.entity_id
_entity_poly.type
_entity_poly.pdbx_seq_one_letter_code
_entity_poly.pdbx_strand_id
1 'polypeptide(L)'
;MLTGVARRGKGCSKFNGDNFLISRLDCGKTTAAIADGMGSGKRAFIESRMVIELMENCIDAGFDEHAALDLINAAYIAGGSKSVNPVTMDMSVIDCNTGIMSCIKMGAAATFIKRDSSVEVIKSTTLPLGVLEKVDYERVNKKLYNGDYVIMVSDGLLDNIPNVDKEKILSLIHISEP
;
A
#
# COMPACT_ATOMS: atom_id res chain seq x y z
N MET A 1 9.91 -14.91 5.86
CA MET A 1 9.71 -13.88 4.84
C MET A 1 10.71 -12.75 5.06
N LEU A 2 11.37 -12.30 3.98
CA LEU A 2 12.26 -11.13 4.00
C LEU A 2 11.47 -9.91 3.53
N THR A 3 11.77 -8.73 4.09
CA THR A 3 11.12 -7.47 3.74
C THR A 3 12.19 -6.40 3.52
N GLY A 4 11.98 -5.54 2.54
CA GLY A 4 12.85 -4.41 2.25
C GLY A 4 12.05 -3.18 1.84
N VAL A 5 12.54 -2.00 2.15
CA VAL A 5 11.92 -0.73 1.79
C VAL A 5 12.95 0.18 1.14
N ALA A 6 12.57 0.78 0.02
CA ALA A 6 13.33 1.85 -0.61
C ALA A 6 12.43 3.08 -0.74
N ARG A 7 12.94 4.25 -0.37
CA ARG A 7 12.22 5.52 -0.44
C ARG A 7 13.09 6.59 -1.07
N ARG A 8 12.52 7.35 -2.00
CA ARG A 8 13.17 8.50 -2.61
C ARG A 8 12.21 9.67 -2.69
N GLY A 9 12.57 10.81 -2.11
CA GLY A 9 11.79 12.03 -2.22
C GLY A 9 11.94 12.69 -3.60
N LYS A 10 10.91 13.42 -4.03
CA LYS A 10 10.91 14.19 -5.27
C LYS A 10 11.73 15.48 -5.07
N GLY A 11 12.85 15.61 -5.75
CA GLY A 11 13.72 16.79 -5.67
C GLY A 11 14.33 17.02 -4.27
N CYS A 12 14.42 18.30 -3.85
CA CYS A 12 14.96 18.71 -2.54
C CYS A 12 13.88 18.81 -1.44
N SER A 13 12.68 18.28 -1.66
CA SER A 13 11.62 18.33 -0.65
C SER A 13 11.99 17.47 0.57
N LYS A 14 11.85 18.06 1.76
CA LYS A 14 12.00 17.36 3.04
C LYS A 14 10.82 16.42 3.35
N PHE A 15 9.69 16.59 2.67
CA PHE A 15 8.46 15.84 2.88
C PHE A 15 8.12 15.05 1.62
N ASN A 16 7.89 13.76 1.79
CA ASN A 16 7.35 12.87 0.78
C ASN A 16 5.91 12.53 1.18
N GLY A 17 4.95 12.61 0.26
CA GLY A 17 3.55 12.24 0.47
C GLY A 17 3.36 10.77 0.84
N ASP A 18 4.30 9.91 0.46
CA ASP A 18 4.24 8.48 0.74
C ASP A 18 4.63 8.16 2.18
N ASN A 19 3.86 7.31 2.83
CA ASN A 19 4.21 6.66 4.09
C ASN A 19 3.93 5.16 3.98
N PHE A 20 4.60 4.35 4.79
CA PHE A 20 4.47 2.90 4.75
C PHE A 20 4.44 2.29 6.15
N LEU A 21 3.87 1.08 6.23
CA LEU A 21 3.87 0.22 7.39
C LEU A 21 4.39 -1.16 7.00
N ILE A 22 5.19 -1.78 7.85
CA ILE A 22 5.45 -3.21 7.85
C ILE A 22 5.32 -3.68 9.29
N SER A 23 4.31 -4.49 9.57
CA SER A 23 4.07 -5.08 10.89
C SER A 23 4.06 -6.59 10.81
N ARG A 24 4.64 -7.25 11.80
CA ARG A 24 4.60 -8.70 11.96
C ARG A 24 3.75 -9.04 13.17
N LEU A 25 2.73 -9.83 12.95
CA LEU A 25 1.80 -10.27 13.98
C LEU A 25 2.23 -11.63 14.55
N ASP A 26 1.98 -11.83 15.83
CA ASP A 26 2.34 -13.08 16.55
C ASP A 26 1.70 -14.33 15.95
N CYS A 27 0.59 -14.20 15.22
CA CYS A 27 -0.09 -15.30 14.52
C CYS A 27 0.59 -15.77 13.22
N GLY A 28 1.80 -15.27 12.91
CA GLY A 28 2.52 -15.61 11.68
C GLY A 28 2.06 -14.83 10.43
N LYS A 29 1.27 -13.79 10.62
CA LYS A 29 0.90 -12.86 9.54
C LYS A 29 1.87 -11.68 9.47
N THR A 30 2.05 -11.17 8.28
CA THR A 30 2.79 -9.92 8.05
C THR A 30 1.92 -8.98 7.26
N THR A 31 1.77 -7.76 7.74
CA THR A 31 1.07 -6.67 7.05
C THR A 31 2.09 -5.72 6.45
N ALA A 32 1.90 -5.38 5.20
CA ALA A 32 2.60 -4.29 4.52
C ALA A 32 1.57 -3.32 3.96
N ALA A 33 1.78 -2.03 4.17
CA ALA A 33 0.90 -1.00 3.62
C ALA A 33 1.70 0.20 3.10
N ILE A 34 1.19 0.82 2.04
CA ILE A 34 1.65 2.11 1.52
C ILE A 34 0.44 3.03 1.45
N ALA A 35 0.58 4.24 1.98
CA ALA A 35 -0.39 5.31 1.84
C ALA A 35 0.27 6.52 1.17
N ASP A 36 -0.39 7.11 0.18
CA ASP A 36 0.05 8.32 -0.49
C ASP A 36 -1.01 9.41 -0.37
N GLY A 37 -0.61 10.53 0.23
CA GLY A 37 -1.45 11.72 0.39
C GLY A 37 -1.51 12.52 -0.91
N MET A 38 -2.72 12.78 -1.42
CA MET A 38 -2.88 13.53 -2.65
C MET A 38 -2.34 14.97 -2.51
N GLY A 39 -1.57 15.37 -3.51
CA GLY A 39 -0.90 16.67 -3.53
C GLY A 39 0.59 16.56 -3.20
N SER A 40 1.15 17.59 -2.57
CA SER A 40 2.59 17.64 -2.29
C SER A 40 2.91 18.35 -0.97
N GLY A 41 4.10 18.08 -0.44
CA GLY A 41 4.64 18.78 0.71
C GLY A 41 4.16 18.25 2.05
N LYS A 42 4.24 19.12 3.08
CA LYS A 42 4.00 18.76 4.48
C LYS A 42 2.59 18.22 4.74
N ARG A 43 1.59 18.74 4.04
CA ARG A 43 0.20 18.34 4.25
C ARG A 43 -0.07 16.91 3.79
N ALA A 44 0.30 16.56 2.56
CA ALA A 44 0.19 15.20 2.03
C ALA A 44 0.94 14.20 2.92
N PHE A 45 2.15 14.58 3.40
CA PHE A 45 2.91 13.77 4.34
C PHE A 45 2.17 13.51 5.66
N ILE A 46 1.52 14.54 6.25
CA ILE A 46 0.79 14.39 7.51
C ILE A 46 -0.43 13.51 7.33
N GLU A 47 -1.18 13.69 6.23
CA GLU A 47 -2.41 12.95 5.94
C GLU A 47 -2.12 11.46 5.72
N SER A 48 -1.18 11.11 4.86
CA SER A 48 -0.81 9.71 4.65
C SER A 48 -0.19 9.06 5.90
N ARG A 49 0.60 9.81 6.67
CA ARG A 49 1.16 9.33 7.94
C ARG A 49 0.06 9.02 8.96
N MET A 50 -0.94 9.89 9.08
CA MET A 50 -2.08 9.66 9.99
C MET A 50 -2.83 8.38 9.62
N VAL A 51 -3.07 8.12 8.34
CA VAL A 51 -3.72 6.89 7.87
C VAL A 51 -2.89 5.65 8.25
N ILE A 52 -1.58 5.69 8.04
CA ILE A 52 -0.67 4.59 8.41
C ILE A 52 -0.64 4.37 9.93
N GLU A 53 -0.53 5.41 10.74
CA GLU A 53 -0.51 5.31 12.22
C GLU A 53 -1.85 4.76 12.75
N LEU A 54 -2.99 5.21 12.19
CA LEU A 54 -4.29 4.67 12.56
C LEU A 54 -4.44 3.20 12.17
N MET A 55 -3.95 2.81 11.00
CA MET A 55 -3.97 1.41 10.55
C MET A 55 -3.12 0.53 11.48
N GLU A 56 -1.91 0.96 11.83
CA GLU A 56 -1.02 0.26 12.76
C GLU A 56 -1.73 0.05 14.11
N ASN A 57 -2.29 1.11 14.69
CA ASN A 57 -3.01 1.03 15.95
C ASN A 57 -4.22 0.09 15.89
N CYS A 58 -4.98 0.09 14.80
CA CYS A 58 -6.11 -0.83 14.63
C CYS A 58 -5.66 -2.29 14.55
N ILE A 59 -4.59 -2.56 13.78
CA ILE A 59 -4.01 -3.90 13.65
C ILE A 59 -3.50 -4.40 15.01
N ASP A 60 -2.77 -3.56 15.74
CA ASP A 60 -2.23 -3.90 17.07
C ASP A 60 -3.33 -4.12 18.10
N ALA A 61 -4.46 -3.41 17.96
CA ALA A 61 -5.65 -3.62 18.77
C ALA A 61 -6.48 -4.86 18.38
N GLY A 62 -6.08 -5.58 17.31
CA GLY A 62 -6.72 -6.80 16.86
C GLY A 62 -7.97 -6.60 15.99
N PHE A 63 -8.17 -5.40 15.44
CA PHE A 63 -9.23 -5.17 14.45
C PHE A 63 -8.93 -5.95 13.18
N ASP A 64 -9.98 -6.51 12.58
CA ASP A 64 -9.87 -7.00 11.21
C ASP A 64 -9.68 -5.83 10.22
N GLU A 65 -9.19 -6.16 9.04
CA GLU A 65 -8.82 -5.13 8.05
C GLU A 65 -10.02 -4.28 7.61
N HIS A 66 -11.24 -4.87 7.60
CA HIS A 66 -12.46 -4.18 7.21
C HIS A 66 -12.85 -3.13 8.25
N ALA A 67 -12.95 -3.57 9.51
CA ALA A 67 -13.30 -2.70 10.63
C ALA A 67 -12.28 -1.56 10.79
N ALA A 68 -10.99 -1.86 10.57
CA ALA A 68 -9.93 -0.86 10.58
C ALA A 68 -10.13 0.21 9.49
N LEU A 69 -10.40 -0.21 8.25
CA LEU A 69 -10.62 0.71 7.13
C LEU A 69 -11.86 1.58 7.30
N ASP A 70 -12.98 0.99 7.77
CA ASP A 70 -14.21 1.74 8.06
C ASP A 70 -13.97 2.80 9.14
N LEU A 71 -13.28 2.42 10.22
CA LEU A 71 -12.94 3.34 11.31
C LEU A 71 -12.02 4.48 10.84
N ILE A 72 -10.98 4.14 10.08
CA ILE A 72 -10.02 5.13 9.55
C ILE A 72 -10.73 6.11 8.62
N ASN A 73 -11.56 5.61 7.69
CA ASN A 73 -12.28 6.47 6.77
C ASN A 73 -13.27 7.38 7.51
N ALA A 74 -14.01 6.84 8.49
CA ALA A 74 -14.93 7.64 9.30
C ALA A 74 -14.18 8.71 10.11
N ALA A 75 -13.07 8.35 10.76
CA ALA A 75 -12.23 9.30 11.50
C ALA A 75 -11.64 10.37 10.58
N TYR A 76 -11.22 9.98 9.38
CA TYR A 76 -10.63 10.85 8.38
C TYR A 76 -11.64 11.89 7.89
N ILE A 77 -12.87 11.46 7.59
CA ILE A 77 -13.96 12.36 7.16
C ILE A 77 -14.43 13.25 8.34
N ALA A 78 -14.59 12.69 9.54
CA ALA A 78 -15.05 13.42 10.72
C ALA A 78 -14.04 14.46 11.23
N GLY A 79 -12.75 14.26 11.00
CA GLY A 79 -11.67 15.18 11.32
C GLY A 79 -11.72 16.53 10.58
N GLY A 80 -12.65 16.68 9.68
CA GLY A 80 -13.42 17.81 9.18
C GLY A 80 -12.73 19.16 9.07
N SER A 81 -11.53 19.25 8.52
CA SER A 81 -11.12 20.49 7.84
C SER A 81 -11.86 20.55 6.50
N LYS A 82 -12.40 21.71 6.12
CA LYS A 82 -13.20 21.95 4.89
C LYS A 82 -12.56 21.51 3.56
N SER A 83 -11.41 20.85 3.59
CA SER A 83 -10.72 20.21 2.47
C SER A 83 -9.79 19.12 2.99
N VAL A 84 -10.33 17.95 3.27
CA VAL A 84 -9.53 16.74 3.48
C VAL A 84 -9.04 16.30 2.10
N ASN A 85 -7.72 16.17 1.90
CA ASN A 85 -7.21 15.61 0.64
C ASN A 85 -7.34 14.09 0.70
N PRO A 86 -7.82 13.46 -0.36
CA PRO A 86 -7.89 12.00 -0.40
C PRO A 86 -6.51 11.37 -0.17
N VAL A 87 -6.52 10.17 0.41
CA VAL A 87 -5.31 9.37 0.60
C VAL A 87 -5.51 8.03 -0.08
N THR A 88 -4.59 7.66 -0.98
CA THR A 88 -4.57 6.31 -1.56
C THR A 88 -4.00 5.33 -0.54
N MET A 89 -4.46 4.09 -0.59
CA MET A 89 -3.96 3.04 0.29
C MET A 89 -3.82 1.72 -0.45
N ASP A 90 -2.67 1.11 -0.34
CA ASP A 90 -2.36 -0.25 -0.76
C ASP A 90 -1.95 -1.05 0.46
N MET A 91 -2.68 -2.11 0.77
CA MET A 91 -2.39 -2.96 1.93
C MET A 91 -2.36 -4.43 1.51
N SER A 92 -1.35 -5.14 1.96
CA SER A 92 -1.20 -6.58 1.76
C SER A 92 -1.00 -7.27 3.11
N VAL A 93 -1.87 -8.21 3.43
CA VAL A 93 -1.75 -9.08 4.60
C VAL A 93 -1.36 -10.48 4.13
N ILE A 94 -0.20 -10.94 4.53
CA ILE A 94 0.38 -12.21 4.11
C ILE A 94 0.39 -13.17 5.31
N ASP A 95 -0.35 -14.24 5.22
CA ASP A 95 -0.27 -15.35 6.17
C ASP A 95 0.90 -16.27 5.76
N CYS A 96 1.98 -16.20 6.52
CA CYS A 96 3.20 -16.96 6.24
C CYS A 96 3.03 -18.48 6.47
N ASN A 97 2.00 -18.91 7.22
CA ASN A 97 1.73 -20.32 7.45
C ASN A 97 1.02 -20.94 6.25
N THR A 98 0.09 -20.21 5.66
CA THR A 98 -0.70 -20.69 4.51
C THR A 98 -0.18 -20.17 3.17
N GLY A 99 0.63 -19.13 3.16
CA GLY A 99 1.07 -18.44 1.94
C GLY A 99 -0.07 -17.70 1.22
N ILE A 100 -1.18 -17.41 1.91
CA ILE A 100 -2.27 -16.62 1.33
C ILE A 100 -1.98 -15.15 1.60
N MET A 101 -1.98 -14.35 0.54
CA MET A 101 -1.95 -12.90 0.58
C MET A 101 -3.34 -12.36 0.32
N SER A 102 -3.83 -11.49 1.19
CA SER A 102 -4.99 -10.65 0.97
C SER A 102 -4.51 -9.24 0.64
N CYS A 103 -4.82 -8.76 -0.55
CA CYS A 103 -4.48 -7.42 -1.01
C CYS A 103 -5.73 -6.56 -1.04
N ILE A 104 -5.68 -5.40 -0.40
CA ILE A 104 -6.77 -4.42 -0.32
C ILE A 104 -6.24 -3.11 -0.91
N LYS A 105 -6.95 -2.56 -1.86
CA LYS A 105 -6.54 -1.35 -2.58
C LYS A 105 -7.63 -0.29 -2.55
N MET A 106 -7.21 0.96 -2.39
CA MET A 106 -8.08 2.14 -2.37
C MET A 106 -7.42 3.27 -3.17
N GLY A 107 -7.75 3.37 -4.45
CA GLY A 107 -7.17 4.35 -5.37
C GLY A 107 -5.65 4.22 -5.56
N ALA A 108 -5.06 3.13 -5.11
CA ALA A 108 -3.62 2.97 -5.05
C ALA A 108 -3.01 2.48 -6.37
N ALA A 109 -1.71 2.69 -6.53
CA ALA A 109 -0.91 2.17 -7.62
C ALA A 109 -0.92 0.63 -7.67
N ALA A 110 -0.44 0.05 -8.77
CA ALA A 110 -0.43 -1.40 -8.93
C ALA A 110 0.53 -2.08 -7.96
N THR A 111 0.14 -3.26 -7.46
CA THR A 111 1.02 -4.20 -6.75
C THR A 111 1.38 -5.33 -7.70
N PHE A 112 2.61 -5.79 -7.65
CA PHE A 112 3.14 -6.81 -8.55
C PHE A 112 3.53 -8.05 -7.75
N ILE A 113 3.20 -9.22 -8.28
CA ILE A 113 3.71 -10.49 -7.79
C ILE A 113 4.63 -11.05 -8.88
N LYS A 114 5.94 -11.04 -8.60
CA LYS A 114 6.93 -11.65 -9.49
C LYS A 114 7.15 -13.09 -9.07
N ARG A 115 7.02 -14.00 -10.03
CA ARG A 115 7.26 -15.44 -9.89
C ARG A 115 8.09 -15.90 -11.06
N ASP A 116 9.30 -16.35 -10.81
CA ASP A 116 10.26 -16.74 -11.85
C ASP A 116 10.34 -15.69 -12.98
N SER A 117 9.88 -16.04 -14.17
CA SER A 117 9.84 -15.16 -15.34
C SER A 117 8.49 -14.45 -15.55
N SER A 118 7.49 -14.71 -14.71
CA SER A 118 6.16 -14.13 -14.83
C SER A 118 5.92 -13.01 -13.81
N VAL A 119 5.10 -12.03 -14.19
CA VAL A 119 4.67 -10.95 -13.31
C VAL A 119 3.14 -10.87 -13.36
N GLU A 120 2.52 -11.04 -12.21
CA GLU A 120 1.09 -10.79 -12.04
C GLU A 120 0.87 -9.37 -11.50
N VAL A 121 -0.13 -8.65 -12.04
CA VAL A 121 -0.39 -7.26 -11.68
C VAL A 121 -1.76 -7.15 -11.02
N ILE A 122 -1.79 -6.58 -9.80
CA ILE A 122 -3.01 -6.29 -9.05
C ILE A 122 -3.24 -4.78 -9.13
N LYS A 123 -4.31 -4.36 -9.80
CA LYS A 123 -4.68 -2.95 -9.97
C LYS A 123 -5.81 -2.56 -9.02
N SER A 124 -5.91 -1.29 -8.67
CA SER A 124 -7.05 -0.72 -7.95
C SER A 124 -8.11 -0.26 -8.93
N THR A 125 -9.37 -0.51 -8.60
CA THR A 125 -10.55 -0.01 -9.31
C THR A 125 -11.40 0.93 -8.46
N THR A 126 -11.00 1.13 -7.21
CA THR A 126 -11.76 1.87 -6.19
C THR A 126 -11.21 3.27 -5.97
N LEU A 127 -11.96 4.09 -5.25
CA LEU A 127 -11.59 5.47 -4.91
C LEU A 127 -10.69 5.53 -3.66
N PRO A 128 -9.88 6.58 -3.52
CA PRO A 128 -9.08 6.83 -2.31
C PRO A 128 -9.94 7.01 -1.06
N LEU A 129 -9.31 6.86 0.11
CA LEU A 129 -9.87 7.22 1.42
C LEU A 129 -10.28 8.69 1.46
N GLY A 130 -11.38 8.99 2.12
CA GLY A 130 -11.89 10.35 2.31
C GLY A 130 -12.72 10.89 1.14
N VAL A 131 -12.92 10.12 0.06
CA VAL A 131 -13.75 10.52 -1.09
C VAL A 131 -15.22 10.19 -0.85
N LEU A 132 -15.49 9.02 -0.28
CA LEU A 132 -16.85 8.53 0.01
C LEU A 132 -17.03 8.32 1.51
N GLU A 133 -18.25 8.60 2.01
CA GLU A 133 -18.59 8.31 3.41
C GLU A 133 -18.54 6.81 3.73
N LYS A 134 -19.00 5.99 2.80
CA LYS A 134 -18.90 4.54 2.89
C LYS A 134 -17.69 4.04 2.11
N VAL A 135 -16.83 3.29 2.79
CA VAL A 135 -15.64 2.70 2.16
C VAL A 135 -16.06 1.72 1.08
N ASP A 136 -15.50 1.91 -0.10
CA ASP A 136 -15.54 0.94 -1.19
C ASP A 136 -14.10 0.49 -1.47
N TYR A 137 -13.81 -0.78 -1.24
CA TYR A 137 -12.49 -1.35 -1.50
C TYR A 137 -12.59 -2.71 -2.18
N GLU A 138 -11.61 -3.00 -3.00
CA GLU A 138 -11.46 -4.30 -3.64
C GLU A 138 -10.49 -5.16 -2.83
N ARG A 139 -10.91 -6.38 -2.53
CA ARG A 139 -10.07 -7.39 -1.87
C ARG A 139 -9.74 -8.50 -2.84
N VAL A 140 -8.46 -8.69 -3.08
CA VAL A 140 -7.94 -9.75 -3.96
C VAL A 140 -7.12 -10.73 -3.14
N ASN A 141 -7.49 -12.00 -3.15
CA ASN A 141 -6.69 -13.04 -2.50
C ASN A 141 -5.81 -13.75 -3.51
N LYS A 142 -4.53 -13.90 -3.17
CA LYS A 142 -3.53 -14.58 -3.99
C LYS A 142 -2.77 -15.62 -3.18
N LYS A 143 -2.45 -16.74 -3.81
CA LYS A 143 -1.56 -17.75 -3.25
C LYS A 143 -0.13 -17.38 -3.63
N LEU A 144 0.70 -17.20 -2.61
CA LEU A 144 2.14 -17.03 -2.76
C LEU A 144 2.87 -18.35 -2.54
N TYR A 145 3.99 -18.52 -3.20
CA TYR A 145 4.88 -19.66 -3.08
C TYR A 145 6.27 -19.20 -2.66
N ASN A 146 7.10 -20.16 -2.25
CA ASN A 146 8.48 -19.86 -1.93
C ASN A 146 9.22 -19.34 -3.18
N GLY A 147 9.94 -18.23 -3.04
CA GLY A 147 10.60 -17.56 -4.17
C GLY A 147 9.77 -16.47 -4.84
N ASP A 148 8.48 -16.30 -4.49
CA ASP A 148 7.69 -15.18 -4.99
C ASP A 148 8.13 -13.85 -4.34
N TYR A 149 8.08 -12.77 -5.12
CA TYR A 149 8.28 -11.40 -4.64
C TYR A 149 6.99 -10.61 -4.76
N VAL A 150 6.56 -9.99 -3.68
CA VAL A 150 5.47 -9.00 -3.69
C VAL A 150 6.11 -7.62 -3.70
N ILE A 151 5.81 -6.84 -4.73
CA ILE A 151 6.38 -5.50 -4.95
C ILE A 151 5.25 -4.50 -4.93
N MET A 152 5.20 -3.70 -3.87
CA MET A 152 4.26 -2.61 -3.70
C MET A 152 4.96 -1.30 -4.03
N VAL A 153 4.31 -0.41 -4.75
CA VAL A 153 4.90 0.85 -5.20
C VAL A 153 3.89 1.99 -5.07
N SER A 154 4.37 3.22 -4.87
CA SER A 154 3.55 4.42 -5.03
C SER A 154 3.53 4.86 -6.50
N ASP A 155 2.58 5.73 -6.86
CA ASP A 155 2.41 6.28 -8.21
C ASP A 155 3.65 7.05 -8.68
N GLY A 156 4.32 7.76 -7.77
CA GLY A 156 5.53 8.51 -8.07
C GLY A 156 6.66 7.67 -8.68
N LEU A 157 6.72 6.37 -8.39
CA LEU A 157 7.65 5.47 -9.07
C LEU A 157 7.18 5.18 -10.50
N LEU A 158 5.89 4.85 -10.66
CA LEU A 158 5.34 4.43 -11.95
C LEU A 158 5.26 5.57 -12.96
N ASP A 159 5.04 6.81 -12.51
CA ASP A 159 4.96 7.99 -13.35
C ASP A 159 6.31 8.43 -13.90
N ASN A 160 7.39 8.11 -13.21
CA ASN A 160 8.75 8.42 -13.63
C ASN A 160 9.37 7.34 -14.55
N ILE A 161 8.68 6.24 -14.79
CA ILE A 161 9.11 5.22 -15.76
C ILE A 161 8.59 5.64 -17.15
N PRO A 162 9.47 5.89 -18.15
CA PRO A 162 9.05 6.18 -19.52
C PRO A 162 8.10 5.08 -20.02
N ASN A 163 7.25 5.41 -21.02
CA ASN A 163 6.18 4.56 -21.60
C ASN A 163 6.62 3.17 -22.15
N VAL A 164 7.73 2.64 -21.69
CA VAL A 164 8.12 1.25 -21.85
C VAL A 164 7.23 0.42 -20.93
N ASP A 165 6.69 -0.68 -21.43
CA ASP A 165 5.91 -1.68 -20.70
C ASP A 165 6.34 -1.80 -19.24
N LYS A 166 5.56 -1.23 -18.32
CA LYS A 166 5.86 -1.24 -16.86
C LYS A 166 6.05 -2.69 -16.37
N GLU A 167 5.36 -3.64 -16.99
CA GLU A 167 5.49 -5.07 -16.73
C GLU A 167 6.85 -5.64 -17.18
N LYS A 168 7.40 -5.15 -18.30
CA LYS A 168 8.75 -5.54 -18.76
C LYS A 168 9.85 -5.07 -17.83
N ILE A 169 9.74 -3.88 -17.27
CA ILE A 169 10.76 -3.36 -16.32
C ILE A 169 10.79 -4.23 -15.07
N LEU A 170 9.63 -4.63 -14.56
CA LEU A 170 9.55 -5.51 -13.40
C LEU A 170 10.04 -6.95 -13.69
N SER A 171 9.88 -7.43 -14.92
CA SER A 171 10.47 -8.70 -15.32
C SER A 171 12.00 -8.64 -15.44
N LEU A 172 12.55 -7.44 -15.69
CA LEU A 172 14.00 -7.19 -15.78
C LEU A 172 14.64 -6.85 -14.43
N ILE A 173 13.87 -6.63 -13.36
CA ILE A 173 14.44 -6.52 -12.02
C ILE A 173 15.04 -7.88 -11.65
N HIS A 174 16.29 -8.04 -11.96
CA HIS A 174 17.13 -9.09 -11.39
C HIS A 174 17.30 -8.78 -9.91
N ILE A 175 16.46 -9.37 -9.09
CA ILE A 175 16.74 -9.46 -7.66
C ILE A 175 17.81 -10.53 -7.58
N SER A 176 19.08 -10.10 -7.57
CA SER A 176 20.19 -11.00 -7.27
C SER A 176 19.99 -11.49 -5.84
N GLU A 177 19.91 -12.78 -5.66
CA GLU A 177 19.99 -13.38 -4.32
C GLU A 177 21.27 -12.93 -3.62
N PRO A 178 21.23 -12.70 -2.31
CA PRO A 178 22.41 -12.37 -1.52
C PRO A 178 23.42 -13.50 -1.49
#